data_620e75c30bdfcee35c1560f426b4a935
#
_entry.id   620e75c30bdfcee35c1560f426b4a935
#
_cell.length_a   1.000
_cell.length_b   1.000
_cell.length_c   1.000
_cell.angle_alpha   90.00
_cell.angle_beta   90.00
_cell.angle_gamma   90.00
#
_symmetry.space_group_name_H-M   'P 1'
#
loop_
_entity.id
_entity.type
_entity.pdbx_description
1 polymer ?
#
loop_
_entity_poly.entity_id
_entity_poly.type
_entity_poly.pdbx_seq_one_letter_code
_entity_poly.pdbx_strand_id
1 'polypeptide(L)'
;KNITIDQVSYEMNDSTLQQIAVAEAGKSYIKKSNPYSKQVISNELDRMVGLYRKNGYYKITREDVYAYVDSNNTKLFSLTIDPFEQAKLLSEVAKAKKENPNWDIAIRQSEVEDSSRILKYHIGNLYYYPETKITDVPDSLITDKSFFEKKSESTFMRYKKGLFSFRPLKEDTYFKKGDVYNEEKYFKTANALGQLSAWQNIDIRPEIRNRDTLDMYFFMTPAVKQSFTVDLEASRNIADIGVTNLLGITTNLSYNNRNVWKNAIQSIATFRTGVELNILSSSNEADQLLQTFLINIGHTYIFPGIIQPFKRWKGLDKIDNRRTLWSVNGGYVD
;
A
#
# COMPACT_ATOMS: atom_id res chain seq x y z
N LYS A 1 -12.07 16.07 35.57
CA LYS A 1 -10.78 16.59 35.11
C LYS A 1 -10.13 15.55 34.20
N ASN A 2 -9.59 15.97 33.06
CA ASN A 2 -8.89 15.07 32.15
C ASN A 2 -7.50 14.75 32.72
N ILE A 3 -7.13 13.48 32.69
CA ILE A 3 -5.78 13.02 33.04
C ILE A 3 -4.85 13.49 31.93
N THR A 4 -3.71 14.08 32.29
CA THR A 4 -2.69 14.55 31.35
C THR A 4 -1.41 13.73 31.47
N ILE A 5 -0.61 13.72 30.42
CA ILE A 5 0.66 12.99 30.34
C ILE A 5 1.78 13.93 30.81
N ASP A 6 2.58 13.48 31.77
CA ASP A 6 3.73 14.24 32.27
C ASP A 6 5.02 13.85 31.55
N GLN A 7 5.36 12.57 31.54
CA GLN A 7 6.57 12.07 30.91
C GLN A 7 6.29 10.89 29.98
N VAL A 8 7.06 10.83 28.89
CA VAL A 8 7.05 9.70 27.97
C VAL A 8 8.46 9.14 27.86
N SER A 9 8.63 7.86 28.14
CA SER A 9 9.91 7.15 28.03
C SER A 9 9.80 5.91 27.16
N TYR A 10 10.94 5.48 26.63
CA TYR A 10 11.09 4.25 25.87
C TYR A 10 12.12 3.38 26.58
N GLU A 11 11.74 2.16 26.95
CA GLU A 11 12.55 1.25 27.75
C GLU A 11 12.55 -0.13 27.09
N MET A 12 13.53 -0.34 26.18
CA MET A 12 13.68 -1.59 25.46
C MET A 12 14.83 -2.40 26.06
N ASN A 13 14.66 -3.71 26.19
CA ASN A 13 15.69 -4.61 26.72
C ASN A 13 16.85 -4.79 25.72
N ASP A 14 16.55 -4.77 24.40
CA ASP A 14 17.55 -4.81 23.36
C ASP A 14 18.12 -3.42 23.07
N SER A 15 19.44 -3.30 23.06
CA SER A 15 20.13 -2.01 22.87
C SER A 15 19.90 -1.37 21.50
N THR A 16 19.75 -2.18 20.46
CA THR A 16 19.48 -1.69 19.10
C THR A 16 18.04 -1.22 18.95
N LEU A 17 17.08 -1.93 19.54
CA LEU A 17 15.67 -1.49 19.59
C LEU A 17 15.55 -0.19 20.37
N GLN A 18 16.30 -0.07 21.50
CA GLN A 18 16.34 1.16 22.30
C GLN A 18 16.87 2.35 21.49
N GLN A 19 17.97 2.17 20.76
CA GLN A 19 18.53 3.24 19.92
C GLN A 19 17.53 3.71 18.85
N ILE A 20 16.83 2.78 18.20
CA ILE A 20 15.82 3.08 17.18
C ILE A 20 14.64 3.85 17.82
N ALA A 21 14.17 3.41 18.99
CA ALA A 21 13.07 4.05 19.70
C ALA A 21 13.40 5.51 20.07
N VAL A 22 14.57 5.74 20.66
CA VAL A 22 15.02 7.06 21.08
C VAL A 22 15.27 7.98 19.88
N ALA A 23 15.87 7.49 18.81
CA ALA A 23 16.12 8.28 17.58
C ALA A 23 14.82 8.82 16.96
N GLU A 24 13.73 8.08 17.06
CA GLU A 24 12.44 8.42 16.46
C GLU A 24 11.38 8.89 17.50
N ALA A 25 11.80 9.14 18.76
CA ALA A 25 10.92 9.59 19.85
C ALA A 25 10.22 10.93 19.53
N GLY A 26 10.87 11.82 18.77
CA GLY A 26 10.29 13.09 18.35
C GLY A 26 9.02 12.97 17.49
N LYS A 27 8.83 11.82 16.84
CA LYS A 27 7.65 11.52 16.00
C LYS A 27 6.53 10.79 16.76
N SER A 28 6.65 10.65 18.08
CA SER A 28 5.65 10.02 18.94
C SER A 28 4.29 10.70 18.83
N TYR A 29 3.22 9.89 18.82
CA TYR A 29 1.85 10.37 18.97
C TYR A 29 1.56 10.79 20.41
N ILE A 30 2.30 10.25 21.39
CA ILE A 30 2.16 10.55 22.79
C ILE A 30 3.04 11.78 23.10
N LYS A 31 2.44 12.88 23.56
CA LYS A 31 3.17 14.10 23.90
C LYS A 31 2.87 14.55 25.31
N LYS A 32 3.88 15.13 25.96
CA LYS A 32 3.74 15.78 27.26
C LYS A 32 2.61 16.80 27.25
N SER A 33 1.87 16.88 28.34
CA SER A 33 0.72 17.77 28.57
C SER A 33 -0.54 17.47 27.74
N ASN A 34 -0.50 16.47 26.85
CA ASN A 34 -1.70 16.05 26.15
C ASN A 34 -2.61 15.21 27.07
N PRO A 35 -3.92 15.19 26.82
CA PRO A 35 -4.83 14.31 27.54
C PRO A 35 -4.46 12.84 27.31
N TYR A 36 -4.59 12.03 28.36
CA TYR A 36 -4.45 10.57 28.25
C TYR A 36 -5.52 9.99 27.32
N SER A 37 -5.11 9.18 26.38
CA SER A 37 -6.00 8.47 25.47
C SER A 37 -5.46 7.08 25.15
N LYS A 38 -6.26 6.06 25.42
CA LYS A 38 -5.94 4.65 25.06
C LYS A 38 -5.70 4.50 23.56
N GLN A 39 -6.45 5.22 22.74
CA GLN A 39 -6.30 5.18 21.27
C GLN A 39 -4.95 5.74 20.82
N VAL A 40 -4.51 6.88 21.41
CA VAL A 40 -3.22 7.48 21.09
C VAL A 40 -2.08 6.55 21.49
N ILE A 41 -2.19 5.88 22.64
CA ILE A 41 -1.20 4.87 23.07
C ILE A 41 -1.19 3.68 22.11
N SER A 42 -2.35 3.16 21.71
CA SER A 42 -2.42 2.07 20.73
C SER A 42 -1.74 2.46 19.41
N ASN A 43 -2.05 3.63 18.89
CA ASN A 43 -1.43 4.14 17.66
C ASN A 43 0.10 4.28 17.79
N GLU A 44 0.60 4.70 18.97
CA GLU A 44 2.03 4.77 19.22
C GLU A 44 2.70 3.40 19.24
N LEU A 45 2.06 2.41 19.85
CA LEU A 45 2.58 1.05 19.87
C LEU A 45 2.58 0.43 18.46
N ASP A 46 1.55 0.69 17.66
CA ASP A 46 1.51 0.27 16.24
C ASP A 46 2.60 0.97 15.42
N ARG A 47 2.85 2.27 15.68
CA ARG A 47 3.96 3.02 15.08
C ARG A 47 5.31 2.40 15.43
N MET A 48 5.51 2.00 16.70
CA MET A 48 6.75 1.38 17.15
C MET A 48 7.00 0.02 16.47
N VAL A 49 5.96 -0.83 16.34
CA VAL A 49 6.07 -2.08 15.59
C VAL A 49 6.44 -1.82 14.13
N GLY A 50 5.76 -0.90 13.46
CA GLY A 50 6.08 -0.52 12.07
C GLY A 50 7.50 0.03 11.94
N LEU A 51 7.96 0.85 12.91
CA LEU A 51 9.31 1.36 12.95
C LEU A 51 10.36 0.24 13.03
N TYR A 52 10.16 -0.75 13.89
CA TYR A 52 11.06 -1.89 14.01
C TYR A 52 11.05 -2.75 12.75
N ARG A 53 9.87 -3.04 12.17
CA ARG A 53 9.74 -3.79 10.91
C ARG A 53 10.39 -3.07 9.72
N LYS A 54 10.33 -1.74 9.71
CA LYS A 54 11.08 -0.92 8.74
C LYS A 54 12.60 -1.06 8.87
N ASN A 55 13.08 -1.36 10.07
CA ASN A 55 14.51 -1.52 10.39
C ASN A 55 14.99 -2.97 10.43
N GLY A 56 14.22 -3.91 9.88
CA GLY A 56 14.65 -5.28 9.69
C GLY A 56 14.04 -6.32 10.61
N TYR A 57 13.31 -5.92 11.62
CA TYR A 57 12.76 -6.86 12.61
C TYR A 57 11.43 -7.45 12.13
N TYR A 58 11.50 -8.37 11.16
CA TYR A 58 10.33 -8.95 10.47
C TYR A 58 9.32 -9.60 11.41
N LYS A 59 9.80 -10.34 12.42
CA LYS A 59 8.93 -11.12 13.32
C LYS A 59 8.31 -10.31 14.45
N ILE A 60 8.75 -9.07 14.67
CA ILE A 60 8.23 -8.27 15.77
C ILE A 60 6.74 -7.97 15.59
N THR A 61 5.96 -8.14 16.65
CA THR A 61 4.51 -7.96 16.63
C THR A 61 4.08 -6.99 17.72
N ARG A 62 2.77 -6.72 17.76
CA ARG A 62 2.16 -5.85 18.76
C ARG A 62 2.28 -6.39 20.19
N GLU A 63 2.45 -7.70 20.34
CA GLU A 63 2.65 -8.37 21.63
C GLU A 63 4.03 -8.14 22.24
N ASP A 64 5.02 -7.77 21.42
CA ASP A 64 6.39 -7.54 21.85
C ASP A 64 6.61 -6.15 22.46
N VAL A 65 5.64 -5.27 22.35
CA VAL A 65 5.69 -3.90 22.92
C VAL A 65 4.41 -3.56 23.65
N TYR A 66 4.56 -2.98 24.82
CA TYR A 66 3.42 -2.55 25.62
C TYR A 66 3.66 -1.18 26.27
N ALA A 67 2.61 -0.52 26.67
CA ALA A 67 2.67 0.72 27.41
C ALA A 67 2.46 0.43 28.90
N TYR A 68 3.43 0.79 29.70
CA TYR A 68 3.30 0.87 31.15
C TYR A 68 2.87 2.27 31.53
N VAL A 69 1.78 2.38 32.26
CA VAL A 69 1.22 3.65 32.71
C VAL A 69 1.41 3.75 34.23
N ASP A 70 2.25 4.70 34.66
CA ASP A 70 2.45 4.97 36.06
C ASP A 70 1.59 6.16 36.51
N SER A 71 0.65 5.86 37.37
CA SER A 71 -0.21 6.87 38.01
C SER A 71 0.34 7.37 39.33
N ASN A 72 1.47 6.81 39.80
CA ASN A 72 2.09 7.17 41.05
C ASN A 72 3.21 8.19 40.84
N ASN A 73 3.06 9.37 41.43
CA ASN A 73 4.07 10.38 41.41
C ASN A 73 5.28 9.91 42.25
N THR A 74 6.41 9.64 41.60
CA THR A 74 7.67 9.14 42.23
C THR A 74 8.23 10.07 43.31
N LYS A 75 7.76 11.32 43.40
CA LYS A 75 8.09 12.25 44.52
C LYS A 75 7.61 11.77 45.88
N LEU A 76 6.73 10.76 45.92
CA LEU A 76 6.28 10.10 47.16
C LEU A 76 7.35 9.22 47.80
N PHE A 77 8.41 8.87 47.09
CA PHE A 77 9.47 7.98 47.58
C PHE A 77 10.74 8.71 48.02
N SER A 78 10.75 10.06 48.02
CA SER A 78 11.79 10.79 48.76
C SER A 78 11.48 10.68 50.26
N LEU A 79 11.97 9.58 50.84
CA LEU A 79 11.89 9.34 52.30
C LEU A 79 12.66 10.44 53.04
N THR A 80 11.94 11.41 53.56
CA THR A 80 12.47 12.28 54.62
C THR A 80 12.31 11.56 55.96
N ILE A 81 13.36 11.61 56.77
CA ILE A 81 13.40 10.94 58.11
C ILE A 81 12.46 11.68 59.09
N ASP A 82 11.99 12.87 58.74
CA ASP A 82 11.07 13.65 59.56
C ASP A 82 9.60 13.28 59.27
N PRO A 83 8.85 12.75 60.25
CA PRO A 83 7.42 12.35 60.06
C PRO A 83 6.51 13.56 59.72
N PHE A 84 6.82 14.76 60.16
CA PHE A 84 6.03 15.95 59.86
C PHE A 84 6.22 16.44 58.42
N GLU A 85 7.45 16.44 57.91
CA GLU A 85 7.73 16.75 56.51
C GLU A 85 7.13 15.68 55.60
N GLN A 86 7.14 14.42 55.98
CA GLN A 86 6.53 13.33 55.23
C GLN A 86 5.01 13.44 55.15
N ALA A 87 4.34 13.82 56.24
CA ALA A 87 2.92 14.09 56.28
C ALA A 87 2.53 15.29 55.44
N LYS A 88 3.34 16.34 55.43
CA LYS A 88 3.15 17.53 54.60
C LYS A 88 3.33 17.22 53.13
N LEU A 89 4.38 16.50 52.74
CA LEU A 89 4.62 16.01 51.38
C LEU A 89 3.46 15.12 50.87
N LEU A 90 2.97 14.18 51.69
CA LEU A 90 1.83 13.34 51.38
C LEU A 90 0.55 14.15 51.15
N SER A 91 0.31 15.17 51.97
CA SER A 91 -0.86 16.04 51.82
C SER A 91 -0.77 16.93 50.59
N GLU A 92 0.41 17.47 50.25
CA GLU A 92 0.67 18.27 49.06
C GLU A 92 0.57 17.46 47.79
N VAL A 93 1.11 16.22 47.76
CA VAL A 93 1.00 15.30 46.63
C VAL A 93 -0.44 14.85 46.43
N ALA A 94 -1.17 14.53 47.52
CA ALA A 94 -2.58 14.16 47.43
C ALA A 94 -3.43 15.33 46.89
N LYS A 95 -3.11 16.57 47.26
CA LYS A 95 -3.78 17.76 46.77
C LYS A 95 -3.45 18.06 45.31
N ALA A 96 -2.17 17.97 44.93
CA ALA A 96 -1.71 18.11 43.54
C ALA A 96 -2.30 17.04 42.62
N LYS A 97 -2.37 15.77 43.07
CA LYS A 97 -2.98 14.65 42.35
C LYS A 97 -4.50 14.85 42.13
N LYS A 98 -5.16 15.49 43.09
CA LYS A 98 -6.59 15.82 42.97
C LYS A 98 -6.87 17.00 42.04
N GLU A 99 -5.92 17.93 41.94
CA GLU A 99 -6.03 19.14 41.12
C GLU A 99 -5.60 18.91 39.67
N ASN A 100 -4.49 18.20 39.45
CA ASN A 100 -3.94 17.87 38.12
C ASN A 100 -3.38 16.45 38.12
N PRO A 101 -4.20 15.46 37.77
CA PRO A 101 -3.74 14.08 37.65
C PRO A 101 -2.83 13.93 36.42
N ASN A 102 -1.53 13.78 36.67
CA ASN A 102 -0.54 13.54 35.62
C ASN A 102 -0.07 12.10 35.69
N TRP A 103 0.04 11.46 34.52
CA TRP A 103 0.50 10.07 34.39
C TRP A 103 1.75 10.02 33.52
N ASP A 104 2.70 9.16 33.93
CA ASP A 104 3.87 8.84 33.14
C ASP A 104 3.60 7.61 32.28
N ILE A 105 4.10 7.63 31.06
CA ILE A 105 3.93 6.54 30.11
C ILE A 105 5.30 6.05 29.68
N ALA A 106 5.59 4.78 29.96
CA ALA A 106 6.78 4.10 29.46
C ALA A 106 6.38 3.06 28.40
N ILE A 107 6.93 3.19 27.21
CA ILE A 107 6.82 2.17 26.18
C ILE A 107 7.91 1.14 26.42
N ARG A 108 7.52 -0.09 26.69
CA ARG A 108 8.42 -1.18 27.10
C ARG A 108 8.38 -2.36 26.11
N GLN A 109 9.48 -3.06 26.04
CA GLN A 109 9.58 -4.35 25.36
C GLN A 109 9.11 -5.46 26.30
N SER A 110 8.26 -6.37 25.79
CA SER A 110 7.89 -7.60 26.51
C SER A 110 9.09 -8.54 26.61
N GLU A 111 9.10 -9.41 27.60
CA GLU A 111 10.06 -10.51 27.64
C GLU A 111 9.80 -11.44 26.46
N VAL A 112 10.85 -11.71 25.68
CA VAL A 112 10.77 -12.49 24.45
C VAL A 112 11.38 -13.86 24.69
N GLU A 113 10.56 -14.90 24.72
CA GLU A 113 11.02 -16.29 24.83
C GLU A 113 11.77 -16.77 23.58
N ASP A 114 11.29 -16.37 22.39
CA ASP A 114 11.91 -16.69 21.09
C ASP A 114 12.82 -15.54 20.63
N SER A 115 14.12 -15.69 20.78
CA SER A 115 15.14 -14.74 20.36
C SER A 115 15.08 -14.40 18.86
N SER A 116 14.43 -15.23 18.02
CA SER A 116 14.25 -14.95 16.60
C SER A 116 13.34 -13.75 16.32
N ARG A 117 12.51 -13.34 17.28
CA ARG A 117 11.61 -12.18 17.16
C ARG A 117 12.36 -10.85 17.14
N ILE A 118 13.52 -10.79 17.77
CA ILE A 118 14.38 -9.61 17.86
C ILE A 118 15.61 -9.69 16.93
N LEU A 119 15.60 -10.60 15.95
CA LEU A 119 16.64 -10.66 14.92
C LEU A 119 16.33 -9.73 13.76
N LYS A 120 17.40 -9.16 13.19
CA LYS A 120 17.32 -8.46 11.89
C LYS A 120 17.35 -9.47 10.77
N TYR A 121 16.37 -9.40 9.89
CA TYR A 121 16.25 -10.24 8.72
C TYR A 121 16.77 -9.54 7.47
N HIS A 122 17.39 -10.32 6.59
CA HIS A 122 17.91 -9.88 5.30
C HIS A 122 17.17 -10.59 4.16
N ILE A 123 17.00 -9.90 3.05
CA ILE A 123 16.36 -10.46 1.88
C ILE A 123 17.31 -11.48 1.21
N GLY A 124 16.80 -12.68 1.01
CA GLY A 124 17.46 -13.76 0.30
C GLY A 124 17.16 -13.74 -1.20
N ASN A 125 16.62 -14.83 -1.71
CA ASN A 125 16.23 -14.96 -3.11
C ASN A 125 14.79 -14.48 -3.33
N LEU A 126 14.47 -14.05 -4.56
CA LEU A 126 13.14 -13.64 -4.98
C LEU A 126 12.61 -14.66 -5.98
N TYR A 127 11.46 -15.26 -5.69
CA TYR A 127 10.82 -16.28 -6.50
C TYR A 127 9.46 -15.81 -7.00
N TYR A 128 9.29 -15.66 -8.32
CA TYR A 128 8.05 -15.25 -8.94
C TYR A 128 7.33 -16.43 -9.59
N TYR A 129 6.05 -16.55 -9.30
CA TYR A 129 5.11 -17.49 -9.92
C TYR A 129 4.00 -16.70 -10.63
N PRO A 130 4.28 -16.10 -11.80
CA PRO A 130 3.38 -15.14 -12.43
C PRO A 130 2.12 -15.75 -13.05
N GLU A 131 1.99 -17.08 -13.05
CA GLU A 131 0.90 -17.82 -13.66
C GLU A 131 0.13 -18.72 -12.67
N THR A 132 0.37 -18.53 -11.37
CA THR A 132 -0.17 -19.41 -10.32
C THR A 132 -1.30 -18.73 -9.59
N LYS A 133 -2.46 -19.36 -9.51
CA LYS A 133 -3.57 -18.89 -8.68
C LYS A 133 -3.24 -19.06 -7.20
N ILE A 134 -3.61 -18.10 -6.40
CA ILE A 134 -3.39 -18.11 -4.94
C ILE A 134 -4.05 -19.32 -4.27
N THR A 135 -5.22 -19.72 -4.77
CA THR A 135 -5.96 -20.90 -4.29
C THR A 135 -5.24 -22.22 -4.57
N ASP A 136 -4.33 -22.24 -5.53
CA ASP A 136 -3.65 -23.44 -6.01
C ASP A 136 -2.25 -23.60 -5.41
N VAL A 137 -1.92 -22.84 -4.34
CA VAL A 137 -0.61 -22.86 -3.68
C VAL A 137 -0.65 -23.72 -2.40
N PRO A 138 -0.53 -25.05 -2.50
CA PRO A 138 -0.06 -25.84 -1.37
C PRO A 138 1.44 -25.62 -1.18
N ASP A 139 1.95 -25.82 0.03
CA ASP A 139 3.40 -25.71 0.32
C ASP A 139 4.28 -26.59 -0.58
N SER A 140 3.71 -27.65 -1.16
CA SER A 140 4.34 -28.49 -2.17
C SER A 140 4.69 -27.77 -3.48
N LEU A 141 4.04 -26.67 -3.86
CA LEU A 141 4.36 -25.92 -5.08
C LEU A 141 5.73 -25.24 -5.02
N ILE A 142 6.18 -24.86 -3.82
CA ILE A 142 7.50 -24.28 -3.62
C ILE A 142 8.59 -25.29 -4.01
N THR A 143 8.33 -26.57 -3.81
CA THR A 143 9.25 -27.70 -4.13
C THR A 143 8.99 -28.35 -5.48
N ASP A 144 7.89 -27.99 -6.18
CA ASP A 144 7.50 -28.60 -7.46
C ASP A 144 8.52 -28.28 -8.55
N LYS A 145 9.11 -29.34 -9.12
CA LYS A 145 10.07 -29.28 -10.23
C LYS A 145 9.43 -29.21 -11.62
N SER A 146 8.11 -29.20 -11.71
CA SER A 146 7.36 -29.17 -13.00
C SER A 146 7.38 -27.79 -13.68
N PHE A 147 7.86 -26.76 -13.00
CA PHE A 147 7.98 -25.42 -13.55
C PHE A 147 9.26 -25.25 -14.37
N PHE A 148 9.14 -24.55 -15.51
CA PHE A 148 10.31 -23.98 -16.16
C PHE A 148 10.83 -22.81 -15.33
N GLU A 149 12.14 -22.71 -15.20
CA GLU A 149 12.75 -21.65 -14.41
C GLU A 149 13.63 -20.74 -15.28
N LYS A 150 13.43 -19.45 -15.15
CA LYS A 150 14.31 -18.41 -15.70
C LYS A 150 14.96 -17.68 -14.53
N LYS A 151 16.30 -17.64 -14.54
CA LYS A 151 17.10 -17.03 -13.48
C LYS A 151 17.77 -15.76 -13.97
N SER A 152 17.83 -14.75 -13.09
CA SER A 152 18.64 -13.54 -13.27
C SER A 152 19.19 -13.13 -11.93
N GLU A 153 20.48 -13.35 -11.69
CA GLU A 153 21.16 -13.16 -10.41
C GLU A 153 20.49 -13.97 -9.28
N SER A 154 19.87 -13.31 -8.31
CA SER A 154 19.16 -13.90 -7.16
C SER A 154 17.65 -13.93 -7.33
N THR A 155 17.16 -13.67 -8.54
CA THR A 155 15.76 -13.60 -8.87
C THR A 155 15.40 -14.73 -9.81
N PHE A 156 14.32 -15.44 -9.49
CA PHE A 156 13.87 -16.63 -10.18
C PHE A 156 12.42 -16.43 -10.63
N MET A 157 12.13 -16.73 -11.89
CA MET A 157 10.75 -16.75 -12.40
C MET A 157 10.40 -18.18 -12.78
N ARG A 158 9.42 -18.75 -12.12
CA ARG A 158 8.90 -20.10 -12.35
C ARG A 158 7.55 -20.04 -13.05
N TYR A 159 7.43 -20.71 -14.20
CA TYR A 159 6.27 -20.61 -15.07
C TYR A 159 5.96 -21.93 -15.77
N LYS A 160 4.74 -22.09 -16.25
CA LYS A 160 4.30 -23.27 -17.04
C LYS A 160 4.07 -22.92 -18.50
N LYS A 161 3.45 -21.76 -18.80
CA LYS A 161 3.06 -21.35 -20.16
C LYS A 161 3.94 -20.23 -20.74
N GLY A 162 4.68 -19.52 -19.92
CA GLY A 162 5.51 -18.39 -20.33
C GLY A 162 4.68 -17.20 -20.83
N LEU A 163 3.63 -16.87 -20.11
CA LEU A 163 2.70 -15.79 -20.45
C LEU A 163 3.31 -14.40 -20.20
N PHE A 164 4.31 -14.30 -19.31
CA PHE A 164 4.90 -13.04 -18.88
C PHE A 164 6.40 -13.00 -19.12
N SER A 165 6.94 -11.80 -19.31
CA SER A 165 8.38 -11.54 -19.30
C SER A 165 8.84 -11.25 -17.88
N PHE A 166 10.17 -11.29 -17.71
CA PHE A 166 10.80 -11.05 -16.40
C PHE A 166 10.89 -9.56 -16.03
N ARG A 167 10.85 -8.70 -17.04
CA ARG A 167 11.12 -7.27 -16.90
C ARG A 167 10.15 -6.54 -15.96
N PRO A 168 8.80 -6.61 -16.12
CA PRO A 168 7.87 -5.89 -15.24
C PRO A 168 7.97 -6.35 -13.79
N LEU A 169 8.29 -7.63 -13.55
CA LEU A 169 8.47 -8.16 -12.20
C LEU A 169 9.67 -7.52 -11.49
N LYS A 170 10.79 -7.36 -12.20
CA LYS A 170 12.01 -6.73 -11.62
C LYS A 170 11.87 -5.22 -11.43
N GLU A 171 11.21 -4.53 -12.36
CA GLU A 171 11.08 -3.07 -12.33
C GLU A 171 10.19 -2.58 -11.17
N ASP A 172 9.19 -3.36 -10.78
CA ASP A 172 8.21 -3.03 -9.72
C ASP A 172 8.51 -3.73 -8.38
N THR A 173 9.67 -4.35 -8.24
CA THR A 173 10.14 -4.92 -6.98
C THR A 173 11.23 -4.06 -6.36
N TYR A 174 11.00 -3.63 -5.12
CA TYR A 174 11.89 -2.72 -4.38
C TYR A 174 12.85 -3.45 -3.42
N PHE A 175 12.85 -4.77 -3.45
CA PHE A 175 13.80 -5.61 -2.72
C PHE A 175 15.00 -6.00 -3.59
N LYS A 176 16.16 -6.10 -2.94
CA LYS A 176 17.36 -6.70 -3.53
C LYS A 176 17.93 -7.72 -2.54
N LYS A 177 18.56 -8.75 -3.04
CA LYS A 177 19.28 -9.71 -2.20
C LYS A 177 20.31 -8.98 -1.34
N GLY A 178 20.36 -9.33 -0.04
CA GLY A 178 21.23 -8.73 0.95
C GLY A 178 20.69 -7.44 1.58
N ASP A 179 19.63 -6.84 1.05
CA ASP A 179 18.96 -5.72 1.73
C ASP A 179 18.46 -6.17 3.10
N VAL A 180 18.52 -5.28 4.07
CA VAL A 180 17.77 -5.45 5.33
C VAL A 180 16.28 -5.44 5.01
N TYR A 181 15.51 -6.34 5.61
CA TYR A 181 14.06 -6.34 5.47
C TYR A 181 13.48 -4.97 5.83
N ASN A 182 12.54 -4.53 5.06
CA ASN A 182 11.87 -3.25 5.27
C ASN A 182 10.40 -3.36 4.87
N GLU A 183 9.51 -3.19 5.85
CA GLU A 183 8.07 -3.34 5.64
C GLU A 183 7.50 -2.30 4.65
N GLU A 184 8.05 -1.08 4.62
CA GLU A 184 7.62 -0.08 3.61
C GLU A 184 7.96 -0.54 2.19
N LYS A 185 9.14 -1.14 1.98
CA LYS A 185 9.49 -1.73 0.67
C LYS A 185 8.59 -2.90 0.31
N TYR A 186 8.15 -3.69 1.32
CA TYR A 186 7.20 -4.78 1.13
C TYR A 186 5.87 -4.24 0.59
N PHE A 187 5.25 -3.29 1.28
CA PHE A 187 3.99 -2.68 0.83
C PHE A 187 4.15 -1.94 -0.48
N LYS A 188 5.27 -1.25 -0.69
CA LYS A 188 5.56 -0.57 -1.95
C LYS A 188 5.63 -1.56 -3.11
N THR A 189 6.28 -2.71 -2.93
CA THR A 189 6.34 -3.78 -3.93
C THR A 189 4.96 -4.37 -4.19
N ALA A 190 4.20 -4.70 -3.13
CA ALA A 190 2.86 -5.24 -3.25
C ALA A 190 1.93 -4.28 -4.02
N ASN A 191 1.97 -3.00 -3.69
CA ASN A 191 1.17 -1.97 -4.36
C ASN A 191 1.59 -1.78 -5.83
N ALA A 192 2.89 -1.70 -6.12
CA ALA A 192 3.39 -1.51 -7.48
C ALA A 192 3.00 -2.67 -8.40
N LEU A 193 3.24 -3.90 -7.96
CA LEU A 193 2.85 -5.10 -8.70
C LEU A 193 1.33 -5.23 -8.80
N GLY A 194 0.58 -4.95 -7.71
CA GLY A 194 -0.88 -5.02 -7.66
C GLY A 194 -1.58 -4.02 -8.59
N GLN A 195 -0.92 -2.94 -8.96
CA GLN A 195 -1.45 -1.97 -9.91
C GLN A 195 -1.25 -2.38 -11.38
N LEU A 196 -0.47 -3.42 -11.65
CA LEU A 196 -0.32 -3.95 -12.99
C LEU A 196 -1.60 -4.69 -13.39
N SER A 197 -2.30 -4.21 -14.42
CA SER A 197 -3.58 -4.77 -14.88
C SER A 197 -3.49 -6.22 -15.37
N ALA A 198 -2.27 -6.73 -15.54
CA ALA A 198 -1.99 -8.08 -16.00
C ALA A 198 -2.29 -9.17 -14.96
N TRP A 199 -2.37 -8.80 -13.69
CA TRP A 199 -2.71 -9.71 -12.58
C TRP A 199 -3.94 -9.21 -11.83
N GLN A 200 -4.78 -10.15 -11.40
CA GLN A 200 -5.95 -9.86 -10.57
C GLN A 200 -5.60 -9.78 -9.09
N ASN A 201 -4.65 -10.61 -8.68
CA ASN A 201 -4.28 -10.77 -7.29
C ASN A 201 -2.82 -11.16 -7.16
N ILE A 202 -2.17 -10.66 -6.10
CA ILE A 202 -0.77 -10.92 -5.79
C ILE A 202 -0.68 -11.24 -4.31
N ASP A 203 -0.06 -12.37 -4.01
CA ASP A 203 0.26 -12.82 -2.66
C ASP A 203 1.79 -12.88 -2.51
N ILE A 204 2.31 -12.21 -1.49
CA ILE A 204 3.74 -12.17 -1.21
C ILE A 204 3.97 -12.90 0.10
N ARG A 205 4.70 -14.01 0.04
CA ARG A 205 5.03 -14.84 1.20
C ARG A 205 6.53 -14.80 1.49
N PRO A 206 6.92 -14.16 2.59
CA PRO A 206 8.28 -14.27 3.10
C PRO A 206 8.46 -15.64 3.78
N GLU A 207 9.49 -16.38 3.37
CA GLU A 207 9.85 -17.67 3.96
C GLU A 207 11.25 -17.61 4.56
N ILE A 208 11.40 -18.10 5.79
CA ILE A 208 12.68 -18.11 6.49
C ILE A 208 13.49 -19.30 5.98
N ARG A 209 14.57 -19.03 5.24
CA ARG A 209 15.48 -20.06 4.75
C ARG A 209 16.51 -20.49 5.78
N ASN A 210 17.10 -19.49 6.45
CA ASN A 210 18.11 -19.65 7.50
C ASN A 210 17.66 -18.87 8.73
N ARG A 211 18.54 -18.73 9.72
CA ARG A 211 18.22 -18.03 10.96
C ARG A 211 17.70 -16.59 10.73
N ASP A 212 18.25 -15.87 9.75
CA ASP A 212 18.04 -14.42 9.53
C ASP A 212 17.78 -14.03 8.08
N THR A 213 17.54 -15.00 7.20
CA THR A 213 17.38 -14.76 5.76
C THR A 213 15.93 -15.06 5.33
N LEU A 214 15.29 -14.10 4.67
CA LEU A 214 13.94 -14.20 4.12
C LEU A 214 14.00 -14.38 2.61
N ASP A 215 13.59 -15.51 2.10
CA ASP A 215 13.27 -15.68 0.67
C ASP A 215 11.84 -15.19 0.42
N MET A 216 11.67 -14.42 -0.66
CA MET A 216 10.40 -13.79 -0.98
C MET A 216 9.72 -14.52 -2.13
N TYR A 217 8.53 -15.06 -1.89
CA TYR A 217 7.73 -15.78 -2.87
C TYR A 217 6.55 -14.91 -3.32
N PHE A 218 6.43 -14.69 -4.63
CA PHE A 218 5.39 -13.88 -5.25
C PHE A 218 4.48 -14.78 -6.07
N PHE A 219 3.28 -15.05 -5.58
CA PHE A 219 2.26 -15.81 -6.28
C PHE A 219 1.29 -14.86 -6.94
N MET A 220 1.15 -14.95 -8.26
CA MET A 220 0.43 -13.95 -9.03
C MET A 220 -0.63 -14.60 -9.91
N THR A 221 -1.90 -14.28 -9.65
CA THR A 221 -3.03 -14.78 -10.43
C THR A 221 -3.23 -13.94 -11.68
N PRO A 222 -3.06 -14.50 -12.90
CA PRO A 222 -3.25 -13.73 -14.12
C PRO A 222 -4.67 -13.18 -14.25
N ALA A 223 -4.79 -11.95 -14.72
CA ALA A 223 -6.05 -11.39 -15.16
C ALA A 223 -6.45 -11.96 -16.54
N VAL A 224 -7.71 -11.82 -16.91
CA VAL A 224 -8.16 -12.13 -18.28
C VAL A 224 -7.38 -11.22 -19.23
N LYS A 225 -6.58 -11.84 -20.12
CA LYS A 225 -5.65 -11.13 -21.00
C LYS A 225 -6.37 -10.14 -21.92
N GLN A 226 -7.51 -10.53 -22.48
CA GLN A 226 -8.27 -9.74 -23.43
C GLN A 226 -9.72 -9.65 -23.01
N SER A 227 -10.33 -8.48 -23.11
CA SER A 227 -11.75 -8.28 -22.91
C SER A 227 -12.30 -7.31 -23.95
N PHE A 228 -13.52 -7.58 -24.37
CA PHE A 228 -14.29 -6.73 -25.26
C PHE A 228 -15.56 -6.31 -24.54
N THR A 229 -15.85 -5.01 -24.57
CA THR A 229 -17.04 -4.42 -23.93
C THR A 229 -17.82 -3.65 -24.97
N VAL A 230 -19.14 -3.82 -24.93
CA VAL A 230 -20.10 -3.07 -25.74
C VAL A 230 -21.06 -2.39 -24.80
N ASP A 231 -21.12 -1.07 -24.84
CA ASP A 231 -22.04 -0.27 -24.07
C ASP A 231 -22.98 0.47 -25.03
N LEU A 232 -24.28 0.39 -24.75
CA LEU A 232 -25.32 1.17 -25.41
C LEU A 232 -25.89 2.15 -24.42
N GLU A 233 -25.90 3.41 -24.79
CA GLU A 233 -26.42 4.50 -23.96
C GLU A 233 -27.49 5.25 -24.71
N ALA A 234 -28.65 5.46 -24.08
CA ALA A 234 -29.71 6.32 -24.55
C ALA A 234 -29.84 7.49 -23.60
N SER A 235 -29.76 8.71 -24.11
CA SER A 235 -29.91 9.95 -23.32
C SER A 235 -31.03 10.79 -23.90
N ARG A 236 -31.78 11.48 -23.03
CA ARG A 236 -32.78 12.46 -23.43
C ARG A 236 -32.47 13.78 -22.77
N ASN A 237 -32.26 14.81 -23.58
CA ASN A 237 -32.06 16.15 -23.09
C ASN A 237 -33.36 16.95 -23.25
N ILE A 238 -33.96 17.38 -22.14
CA ILE A 238 -35.13 18.23 -22.09
C ILE A 238 -34.65 19.61 -21.64
N ALA A 239 -34.47 20.52 -22.59
CA ALA A 239 -34.16 21.91 -22.22
C ALA A 239 -35.44 22.63 -21.82
N ASP A 240 -35.46 23.22 -20.62
CA ASP A 240 -36.61 23.95 -20.07
C ASP A 240 -36.95 25.27 -20.81
N ILE A 241 -36.07 25.74 -21.68
CA ILE A 241 -36.23 26.98 -22.40
C ILE A 241 -36.08 26.75 -23.91
N GLY A 242 -37.19 26.38 -24.54
CA GLY A 242 -37.35 26.43 -26.00
C GLY A 242 -36.94 25.20 -26.77
N VAL A 243 -37.90 24.36 -27.08
CA VAL A 243 -38.11 23.68 -28.38
C VAL A 243 -37.20 22.55 -28.78
N THR A 244 -36.23 22.07 -28.00
CA THR A 244 -35.42 20.92 -28.44
C THR A 244 -35.52 19.74 -27.48
N ASN A 245 -36.30 18.70 -27.85
CA ASN A 245 -36.23 17.39 -27.23
C ASN A 245 -35.26 16.52 -28.04
N LEU A 246 -34.00 16.46 -27.60
CA LEU A 246 -32.98 15.64 -28.26
C LEU A 246 -32.96 14.24 -27.64
N LEU A 247 -33.03 13.22 -28.45
CA LEU A 247 -32.78 11.83 -28.11
C LEU A 247 -31.40 11.44 -28.63
N GLY A 248 -30.47 11.22 -27.73
CA GLY A 248 -29.14 10.71 -28.03
C GLY A 248 -29.08 9.20 -27.91
N ILE A 249 -28.49 8.54 -28.89
CA ILE A 249 -28.16 7.12 -28.85
C ILE A 249 -26.67 7.00 -29.13
N THR A 250 -25.93 6.42 -28.18
CA THR A 250 -24.48 6.25 -28.30
C THR A 250 -24.09 4.79 -28.12
N THR A 251 -23.18 4.31 -28.93
CA THR A 251 -22.57 2.98 -28.81
C THR A 251 -21.08 3.14 -28.55
N ASN A 252 -20.60 2.51 -27.49
CA ASN A 252 -19.19 2.45 -27.15
C ASN A 252 -18.69 1.00 -27.28
N LEU A 253 -17.64 0.80 -28.06
CA LEU A 253 -16.93 -0.46 -28.18
C LEU A 253 -15.55 -0.27 -27.58
N SER A 254 -15.16 -1.17 -26.67
CA SER A 254 -13.85 -1.13 -26.03
C SER A 254 -13.18 -2.49 -26.10
N TYR A 255 -11.96 -2.52 -26.60
CA TYR A 255 -11.10 -3.68 -26.57
C TYR A 255 -9.91 -3.41 -25.66
N ASN A 256 -9.71 -4.27 -24.66
CA ASN A 256 -8.65 -4.13 -23.68
C ASN A 256 -7.76 -5.39 -23.70
N ASN A 257 -6.46 -5.21 -23.95
CA ASN A 257 -5.44 -6.24 -23.80
C ASN A 257 -4.49 -5.85 -22.67
N ARG A 258 -4.48 -6.63 -21.58
CA ARG A 258 -3.75 -6.34 -20.34
C ARG A 258 -2.30 -6.81 -20.33
N ASN A 259 -1.86 -7.50 -21.37
CA ASN A 259 -0.51 -8.08 -21.42
C ASN A 259 0.06 -8.10 -22.83
N VAL A 260 0.25 -6.91 -23.39
CA VAL A 260 0.89 -6.75 -24.70
C VAL A 260 2.38 -7.09 -24.58
N TRP A 261 2.89 -7.84 -25.55
CA TRP A 261 4.29 -8.28 -25.61
C TRP A 261 4.79 -9.01 -24.35
N LYS A 262 3.92 -9.62 -23.57
CA LYS A 262 4.24 -10.31 -22.30
C LYS A 262 4.85 -9.40 -21.22
N ASN A 263 4.75 -8.08 -21.35
CA ASN A 263 5.39 -7.10 -20.48
C ASN A 263 4.42 -6.38 -19.54
N ALA A 264 3.24 -6.96 -19.29
CA ALA A 264 2.18 -6.34 -18.49
C ALA A 264 1.77 -4.94 -19.00
N ILE A 265 2.03 -4.65 -20.28
CA ILE A 265 1.60 -3.41 -20.94
C ILE A 265 0.12 -3.57 -21.27
N GLN A 266 -0.68 -2.59 -20.87
CA GLN A 266 -2.09 -2.54 -21.19
C GLN A 266 -2.31 -1.73 -22.47
N SER A 267 -3.12 -2.26 -23.37
CA SER A 267 -3.57 -1.59 -24.59
C SER A 267 -5.09 -1.52 -24.58
N ILE A 268 -5.63 -0.34 -24.74
CA ILE A 268 -7.08 -0.07 -24.79
C ILE A 268 -7.38 0.61 -26.11
N ALA A 269 -8.19 -0.02 -26.94
CA ALA A 269 -8.76 0.56 -28.13
C ALA A 269 -10.23 0.86 -27.91
N THR A 270 -10.67 2.07 -28.23
CA THR A 270 -12.06 2.50 -28.06
C THR A 270 -12.61 3.02 -29.39
N PHE A 271 -13.85 2.68 -29.66
CA PHE A 271 -14.63 3.22 -30.74
C PHE A 271 -15.98 3.67 -30.17
N ARG A 272 -16.31 4.94 -30.36
CA ARG A 272 -17.56 5.52 -29.94
C ARG A 272 -18.27 6.12 -31.14
N THR A 273 -19.52 5.78 -31.34
CA THR A 273 -20.38 6.42 -32.32
C THR A 273 -21.70 6.79 -31.68
N GLY A 274 -22.28 7.88 -32.09
CA GLY A 274 -23.55 8.35 -31.56
C GLY A 274 -24.29 9.24 -32.52
N VAL A 275 -25.61 9.29 -32.34
CA VAL A 275 -26.53 10.17 -33.08
C VAL A 275 -27.42 10.89 -32.07
N GLU A 276 -27.69 12.17 -32.37
CA GLU A 276 -28.71 12.94 -31.66
C GLU A 276 -29.85 13.27 -32.62
N LEU A 277 -31.08 12.90 -32.20
CA LEU A 277 -32.28 13.06 -32.99
C LEU A 277 -33.20 14.11 -32.35
N ASN A 278 -33.69 15.06 -33.15
CA ASN A 278 -34.72 16.00 -32.70
C ASN A 278 -36.12 15.39 -32.87
N ILE A 279 -36.75 14.96 -31.79
CA ILE A 279 -38.04 14.25 -31.80
C ILE A 279 -39.24 15.21 -32.03
N LEU A 280 -39.05 16.52 -31.86
CA LEU A 280 -40.11 17.51 -32.01
C LEU A 280 -40.12 18.23 -33.40
N SER A 281 -39.22 17.90 -34.30
CA SER A 281 -39.27 18.51 -35.62
C SER A 281 -40.53 18.01 -36.37
N SER A 282 -41.41 18.93 -36.69
CA SER A 282 -42.66 18.63 -37.42
C SER A 282 -42.44 18.55 -38.96
N SER A 283 -41.21 18.59 -39.41
CA SER A 283 -40.84 18.54 -40.82
C SER A 283 -40.54 17.12 -41.26
N ASN A 284 -41.09 16.74 -42.41
CA ASN A 284 -40.84 15.41 -43.02
C ASN A 284 -39.47 15.28 -43.72
N GLU A 285 -38.54 16.21 -43.47
CA GLU A 285 -37.20 16.19 -44.03
C GLU A 285 -36.23 15.51 -43.06
N ALA A 286 -35.58 14.44 -43.54
CA ALA A 286 -34.63 13.63 -42.74
C ALA A 286 -33.44 14.46 -42.16
N ASP A 287 -33.06 15.53 -42.84
CA ASP A 287 -31.97 16.44 -42.45
C ASP A 287 -32.31 17.26 -41.18
N GLN A 288 -33.60 17.45 -40.87
CA GLN A 288 -34.02 18.13 -39.63
C GLN A 288 -34.20 17.20 -38.44
N LEU A 289 -34.23 15.91 -38.68
CA LEU A 289 -34.38 14.91 -37.65
C LEU A 289 -33.04 14.54 -37.03
N LEU A 290 -31.98 14.45 -37.82
CA LEU A 290 -30.61 14.20 -37.39
C LEU A 290 -29.92 15.53 -37.02
N GLN A 291 -29.61 15.72 -35.76
CA GLN A 291 -28.98 16.96 -35.26
C GLN A 291 -27.45 16.82 -35.15
N THR A 292 -26.98 15.67 -34.73
CA THR A 292 -25.56 15.44 -34.52
C THR A 292 -25.19 14.02 -34.84
N PHE A 293 -24.09 13.83 -35.51
CA PHE A 293 -23.45 12.53 -35.70
C PHE A 293 -22.03 12.57 -35.16
N LEU A 294 -21.71 11.65 -34.26
CA LEU A 294 -20.42 11.56 -33.58
C LEU A 294 -19.70 10.27 -33.94
N ILE A 295 -18.44 10.36 -34.30
CA ILE A 295 -17.51 9.22 -34.33
C ILE A 295 -16.24 9.61 -33.55
N ASN A 296 -15.82 8.75 -32.62
CA ASN A 296 -14.56 8.86 -31.92
C ASN A 296 -13.80 7.54 -31.94
N ILE A 297 -12.51 7.60 -32.24
CA ILE A 297 -11.59 6.47 -32.19
C ILE A 297 -10.45 6.84 -31.27
N GLY A 298 -10.17 5.95 -30.29
CA GLY A 298 -9.09 6.15 -29.34
C GLY A 298 -8.23 4.90 -29.21
N HIS A 299 -6.93 5.11 -28.99
CA HIS A 299 -6.02 4.03 -28.62
C HIS A 299 -5.06 4.51 -27.53
N THR A 300 -4.98 3.74 -26.43
CA THR A 300 -4.14 4.07 -25.29
C THR A 300 -3.27 2.89 -24.93
N TYR A 301 -1.97 3.14 -24.80
CA TYR A 301 -1.01 2.21 -24.17
C TYR A 301 -0.66 2.72 -22.79
N ILE A 302 -0.66 1.81 -21.81
CA ILE A 302 -0.22 2.05 -20.43
C ILE A 302 0.95 1.13 -20.16
N PHE A 303 2.14 1.74 -20.04
CA PHE A 303 3.38 1.01 -19.77
C PHE A 303 3.63 0.96 -18.27
N PRO A 304 3.99 -0.20 -17.69
CA PRO A 304 4.55 -0.25 -16.36
C PRO A 304 5.91 0.47 -16.34
N GLY A 305 6.06 1.42 -15.43
CA GLY A 305 7.28 2.22 -15.34
C GLY A 305 7.30 3.45 -16.25
N ILE A 306 8.42 4.20 -16.20
CA ILE A 306 8.62 5.42 -16.97
C ILE A 306 9.46 5.10 -18.21
N ILE A 307 8.91 5.35 -19.39
CA ILE A 307 9.64 5.34 -20.64
C ILE A 307 10.30 6.72 -20.81
N GLN A 308 11.62 6.74 -20.78
CA GLN A 308 12.40 7.96 -20.98
C GLN A 308 12.94 7.98 -22.41
N PRO A 309 12.56 8.96 -23.22
CA PRO A 309 13.09 9.10 -24.60
C PRO A 309 14.53 9.58 -24.63
N PHE A 310 15.02 10.16 -23.53
CA PHE A 310 16.36 10.73 -23.42
C PHE A 310 17.09 10.17 -22.18
N LYS A 311 18.28 10.72 -21.89
CA LYS A 311 19.13 10.30 -20.78
C LYS A 311 18.36 10.17 -19.46
N ARG A 312 18.59 9.07 -18.74
CA ARG A 312 17.94 8.70 -17.47
C ARG A 312 17.97 9.87 -16.46
N TRP A 313 16.81 10.41 -16.12
CA TRP A 313 16.69 11.43 -15.09
C TRP A 313 16.95 10.84 -13.72
N LYS A 314 17.90 11.43 -12.99
CA LYS A 314 18.20 11.03 -11.61
C LYS A 314 17.01 11.39 -10.72
N GLY A 315 16.59 10.45 -9.85
CA GLY A 315 15.52 10.70 -8.87
C GLY A 315 14.15 10.12 -9.22
N LEU A 316 13.92 9.66 -10.43
CA LEU A 316 12.67 8.99 -10.82
C LEU A 316 12.46 7.66 -10.08
N ASP A 317 13.53 7.04 -9.59
CA ASP A 317 13.46 5.81 -8.78
C ASP A 317 12.75 6.02 -7.42
N LYS A 318 12.58 7.28 -7.00
CA LYS A 318 11.89 7.67 -5.76
C LYS A 318 10.38 7.86 -5.94
N ILE A 319 9.89 7.88 -7.19
CA ILE A 319 8.48 8.07 -7.48
C ILE A 319 7.77 6.73 -7.35
N ASP A 320 6.70 6.70 -6.57
CA ASP A 320 5.84 5.54 -6.42
C ASP A 320 4.87 5.44 -7.60
N ASN A 321 4.49 4.21 -7.98
CA ASN A 321 3.49 3.93 -9.02
C ASN A 321 3.79 4.58 -10.38
N ARG A 322 5.02 4.43 -10.83
CA ARG A 322 5.50 4.98 -12.10
C ARG A 322 4.79 4.35 -13.29
N ARG A 323 4.18 5.17 -14.14
CA ARG A 323 3.54 4.71 -15.38
C ARG A 323 3.79 5.72 -16.52
N THR A 324 3.86 5.21 -17.73
CA THR A 324 3.84 6.02 -18.94
C THR A 324 2.56 5.73 -19.69
N LEU A 325 1.79 6.76 -19.98
CA LEU A 325 0.57 6.69 -20.76
C LEU A 325 0.84 7.35 -22.12
N TRP A 326 0.55 6.61 -23.17
CA TRP A 326 0.58 7.11 -24.53
C TRP A 326 -0.81 6.93 -25.15
N SER A 327 -1.41 8.02 -25.59
CA SER A 327 -2.78 8.01 -26.09
C SER A 327 -2.86 8.80 -27.40
N VAL A 328 -3.59 8.25 -28.35
CA VAL A 328 -3.98 8.91 -29.59
C VAL A 328 -5.49 8.81 -29.71
N ASN A 329 -6.12 9.96 -29.91
CA ASN A 329 -7.56 10.06 -30.09
C ASN A 329 -7.85 10.93 -31.32
N GLY A 330 -8.85 10.54 -32.10
CA GLY A 330 -9.38 11.29 -33.21
C GLY A 330 -10.90 11.22 -33.22
N GLY A 331 -11.57 12.31 -33.58
CA GLY A 331 -13.01 12.35 -33.60
C GLY A 331 -13.54 13.23 -34.73
N TYR A 332 -14.75 12.93 -35.16
CA TYR A 332 -15.55 13.70 -36.12
C TYR A 332 -16.91 13.95 -35.48
N VAL A 333 -17.38 15.14 -35.60
CA VAL A 333 -18.72 15.61 -35.19
C VAL A 333 -19.29 16.42 -36.32
N ASP A 334 -20.48 16.08 -36.75
CA ASP A 334 -21.24 16.78 -37.78
C ASP A 334 -22.56 17.26 -37.17
#